data_c47492b64b545afd46926abfdba0b017
#
_entry.id   c47492b64b545afd46926abfdba0b017
#
_cell.length_a   1.000
_cell.length_b   1.000
_cell.length_c   1.000
_cell.angle_alpha   90.00
_cell.angle_beta   90.00
_cell.angle_gamma   90.00
#
_symmetry.space_group_name_H-M   'P 1'
#
loop_
_entity.id
_entity.type
_entity.pdbx_description
1 polymer ?
#
loop_
_entity_poly.entity_id
_entity_poly.type
_entity_poly.pdbx_seq_one_letter_code
_entity_poly.pdbx_strand_id
1 'polypeptide(L)'
;MGLGTIAALVFLSTSEARAQDTSPPPAIAPPPPMDPNAPGAPTAPNAPASNDAATKAKLDEAEREDSGRNLELVWLDAQLGASYIDMRQLSSDALSIEKPSAAGPMVSLGAGLRFVILTLGVRAKYNALSAFNMWQLNGELGFKIPIGKVDFLIGAHGGYSFVGSIGEGTAATNSGNTPTNDDAVKIRGFNAGLDLALDYYITPVFSIGAGFFGDFLFLNRPPVDKPAGLTPDQQALVDADPLYQQSGTSAGLQVGGALRLGLHFGL
;
A
#
# COMPACT_ATOMS: atom_id res chain seq x y z
N MET A 1 -23.75 -20.31 15.71
CA MET A 1 -22.61 -19.40 15.54
C MET A 1 -22.40 -19.25 14.02
N GLY A 2 -22.86 -18.12 13.48
CA GLY A 2 -23.03 -17.96 12.03
C GLY A 2 -21.74 -17.54 11.35
N LEU A 3 -21.32 -18.32 10.37
CA LEU A 3 -20.32 -17.90 9.38
C LEU A 3 -21.00 -16.93 8.40
N GLY A 4 -20.61 -15.66 8.46
CA GLY A 4 -20.96 -14.66 7.45
C GLY A 4 -20.06 -14.84 6.23
N THR A 5 -20.63 -15.37 5.16
CA THR A 5 -19.98 -15.45 3.85
C THR A 5 -19.92 -14.05 3.25
N ILE A 6 -18.72 -13.47 3.13
CA ILE A 6 -18.51 -12.24 2.36
C ILE A 6 -18.33 -12.65 0.89
N ALA A 7 -19.40 -12.49 0.12
CA ALA A 7 -19.36 -12.63 -1.33
C ALA A 7 -18.78 -11.36 -1.94
N ALA A 8 -17.57 -11.46 -2.51
CA ALA A 8 -16.99 -10.41 -3.35
C ALA A 8 -17.70 -10.43 -4.70
N LEU A 9 -18.50 -9.41 -4.96
CA LEU A 9 -19.17 -9.20 -6.25
C LEU A 9 -18.18 -8.52 -7.21
N VAL A 10 -17.62 -9.27 -8.12
CA VAL A 10 -16.83 -8.72 -9.24
C VAL A 10 -17.79 -8.32 -10.34
N PHE A 11 -17.99 -7.03 -10.53
CA PHE A 11 -18.70 -6.49 -11.70
C PHE A 11 -17.74 -6.45 -12.89
N LEU A 12 -17.87 -7.43 -13.79
CA LEU A 12 -17.30 -7.36 -15.13
C LEU A 12 -18.28 -6.57 -16.01
N SER A 13 -18.00 -5.27 -16.18
CA SER A 13 -18.67 -4.48 -17.21
C SER A 13 -18.02 -4.79 -18.56
N THR A 14 -18.70 -5.54 -19.41
CA THR A 14 -18.35 -5.68 -20.82
C THR A 14 -18.74 -4.40 -21.53
N SER A 15 -17.77 -3.55 -21.83
CA SER A 15 -17.97 -2.44 -22.77
C SER A 15 -18.03 -3.02 -24.18
N GLU A 16 -19.21 -3.02 -24.77
CA GLU A 16 -19.36 -3.24 -26.21
C GLU A 16 -18.61 -2.14 -26.96
N ALA A 17 -17.52 -2.51 -27.61
CA ALA A 17 -16.85 -1.65 -28.57
C ALA A 17 -17.75 -1.48 -29.77
N ARG A 18 -18.47 -0.35 -29.86
CA ARG A 18 -19.14 0.07 -31.10
C ARG A 18 -18.03 0.33 -32.12
N ALA A 19 -18.01 -0.48 -33.16
CA ALA A 19 -17.24 -0.23 -34.36
C ALA A 19 -17.70 1.13 -34.96
N GLN A 20 -16.82 2.13 -34.91
CA GLN A 20 -17.01 3.36 -35.64
C GLN A 20 -16.84 3.04 -37.12
N ASP A 21 -17.91 3.27 -37.86
CA ASP A 21 -17.94 3.25 -39.33
C ASP A 21 -16.98 4.33 -39.83
N THR A 22 -15.78 3.90 -40.27
CA THR A 22 -14.77 4.76 -40.84
C THR A 22 -14.97 4.92 -42.34
N SER A 23 -16.14 5.38 -42.75
CA SER A 23 -16.31 5.85 -44.12
C SER A 23 -15.47 7.12 -44.31
N PRO A 24 -14.54 7.17 -45.28
CA PRO A 24 -13.80 8.38 -45.53
C PRO A 24 -14.75 9.51 -45.96
N PRO A 25 -14.55 10.74 -45.47
CA PRO A 25 -15.37 11.88 -45.87
C PRO A 25 -15.25 12.08 -47.38
N PRO A 26 -16.35 12.47 -48.06
CA PRO A 26 -16.36 12.71 -49.52
C PRO A 26 -15.30 13.76 -49.86
N ALA A 27 -14.50 13.47 -50.88
CA ALA A 27 -13.47 14.38 -51.37
C ALA A 27 -14.12 15.72 -51.76
N ILE A 28 -13.73 16.80 -51.06
CA ILE A 28 -14.16 18.16 -51.39
C ILE A 28 -13.45 18.52 -52.70
N ALA A 29 -14.24 18.77 -53.71
CA ALA A 29 -13.72 19.25 -54.99
C ALA A 29 -12.97 20.57 -54.79
N PRO A 30 -11.81 20.77 -55.47
CA PRO A 30 -11.08 22.01 -55.34
C PRO A 30 -11.94 23.18 -55.84
N PRO A 31 -11.93 24.32 -55.12
CA PRO A 31 -12.68 25.49 -55.54
C PRO A 31 -12.18 25.98 -56.92
N PRO A 32 -13.08 26.49 -57.76
CA PRO A 32 -12.68 27.03 -59.06
C PRO A 32 -11.72 28.21 -58.88
N PRO A 33 -10.73 28.41 -59.81
CA PRO A 33 -9.81 29.52 -59.73
C PRO A 33 -10.58 30.84 -59.69
N MET A 34 -10.32 31.63 -58.65
CA MET A 34 -10.89 32.97 -58.50
C MET A 34 -10.21 33.91 -59.49
N ASP A 35 -11.03 34.61 -60.23
CA ASP A 35 -10.58 35.70 -61.09
C ASP A 35 -10.13 36.88 -60.23
N PRO A 36 -8.86 37.29 -60.23
CA PRO A 36 -8.35 38.38 -59.39
C PRO A 36 -8.94 39.77 -59.71
N ASN A 37 -9.70 39.91 -60.82
CA ASN A 37 -10.25 41.19 -61.26
C ASN A 37 -11.78 41.29 -61.12
N ALA A 38 -12.44 40.38 -60.42
CA ALA A 38 -13.88 40.50 -60.20
C ALA A 38 -14.21 41.68 -59.28
N PRO A 39 -14.92 42.72 -59.74
CA PRO A 39 -15.36 43.83 -58.89
C PRO A 39 -16.42 43.36 -57.93
N GLY A 40 -16.11 43.34 -56.64
CA GLY A 40 -17.05 42.95 -55.59
C GLY A 40 -16.66 41.69 -54.81
N ALA A 41 -15.35 41.35 -54.73
CA ALA A 41 -14.94 40.33 -53.77
C ALA A 41 -15.45 40.73 -52.38
N PRO A 42 -16.32 39.96 -51.74
CA PRO A 42 -16.76 40.26 -50.37
C PRO A 42 -15.53 40.20 -49.48
N THR A 43 -15.25 41.31 -48.81
CA THR A 43 -14.30 41.35 -47.69
C THR A 43 -14.62 40.17 -46.77
N ALA A 44 -13.67 39.27 -46.63
CA ALA A 44 -13.85 38.12 -45.77
C ALA A 44 -14.36 38.61 -44.41
N PRO A 45 -15.50 38.10 -43.92
CA PRO A 45 -15.97 38.51 -42.60
C PRO A 45 -14.85 38.19 -41.61
N ASN A 46 -14.47 39.18 -40.78
CA ASN A 46 -13.52 39.01 -39.71
C ASN A 46 -13.81 37.66 -39.03
N ALA A 47 -12.87 36.74 -39.16
CA ALA A 47 -12.96 35.48 -38.44
C ALA A 47 -13.23 35.82 -36.96
N PRO A 48 -14.24 35.22 -36.33
CA PRO A 48 -14.65 35.63 -35.02
C PRO A 48 -13.52 35.41 -34.04
N ALA A 49 -13.02 36.52 -33.44
CA ALA A 49 -12.04 36.53 -32.35
C ALA A 49 -12.56 35.78 -31.12
N SER A 50 -13.75 35.20 -31.18
CA SER A 50 -14.41 34.51 -30.07
C SER A 50 -13.88 33.09 -29.83
N ASN A 51 -13.24 32.44 -30.80
CA ASN A 51 -12.75 31.07 -30.61
C ASN A 51 -11.45 31.05 -29.79
N ASP A 52 -10.60 32.05 -29.92
CA ASP A 52 -9.33 32.10 -29.19
C ASP A 52 -9.56 32.33 -27.68
N ALA A 53 -10.53 33.17 -27.30
CA ALA A 53 -10.86 33.39 -25.90
C ALA A 53 -11.50 32.14 -25.25
N ALA A 54 -12.38 31.45 -25.97
CA ALA A 54 -13.00 30.21 -25.50
C ALA A 54 -11.98 29.05 -25.44
N THR A 55 -11.08 28.98 -26.42
CA THR A 55 -9.98 27.99 -26.44
C THR A 55 -9.01 28.27 -25.33
N LYS A 56 -8.63 29.54 -25.10
CA LYS A 56 -7.76 29.94 -23.99
C LYS A 56 -8.39 29.67 -22.64
N ALA A 57 -9.70 29.95 -22.45
CA ALA A 57 -10.40 29.64 -21.20
C ALA A 57 -10.43 28.12 -20.95
N LYS A 58 -10.62 27.29 -21.96
CA LYS A 58 -10.55 25.83 -21.84
C LYS A 58 -9.14 25.31 -21.55
N LEU A 59 -8.11 25.94 -22.12
CA LEU A 59 -6.73 25.62 -21.80
C LEU A 59 -6.37 26.02 -20.38
N ASP A 60 -6.77 27.24 -19.95
CA ASP A 60 -6.58 27.71 -18.57
C ASP A 60 -7.36 26.85 -17.55
N GLU A 61 -8.52 26.31 -17.93
CA GLU A 61 -9.30 25.37 -17.13
C GLU A 61 -8.61 23.99 -17.07
N ALA A 62 -8.13 23.48 -18.19
CA ALA A 62 -7.37 22.23 -18.27
C ALA A 62 -6.03 22.34 -17.51
N GLU A 63 -5.35 23.49 -17.58
CA GLU A 63 -4.14 23.74 -16.77
C GLU A 63 -4.45 23.85 -15.27
N ARG A 64 -5.62 24.35 -14.88
CA ARG A 64 -6.05 24.35 -13.47
C ARG A 64 -6.47 22.97 -12.99
N GLU A 65 -7.03 22.15 -13.87
CA GLU A 65 -7.36 20.74 -13.57
C GLU A 65 -6.14 19.86 -13.65
N ASP A 66 -5.18 20.20 -14.51
CA ASP A 66 -3.90 19.53 -14.56
C ASP A 66 -3.08 19.94 -13.31
N SER A 67 -3.11 19.05 -12.34
CA SER A 67 -2.37 19.22 -11.09
C SER A 67 -0.85 19.16 -11.25
N GLY A 68 -0.33 19.12 -12.47
CA GLY A 68 1.11 18.94 -12.77
C GLY A 68 1.67 17.58 -12.35
N ARG A 69 0.79 16.64 -11.98
CA ARG A 69 1.17 15.32 -11.44
C ARG A 69 1.59 14.30 -12.50
N ASN A 70 1.41 14.60 -13.75
CA ASN A 70 1.71 13.67 -14.85
C ASN A 70 3.19 13.26 -14.94
N LEU A 71 4.07 14.04 -14.33
CA LEU A 71 5.51 13.81 -14.30
C LEU A 71 6.04 13.57 -12.88
N GLU A 72 5.17 13.21 -11.91
CA GLU A 72 5.62 12.79 -10.59
C GLU A 72 6.53 11.56 -10.73
N LEU A 73 7.79 11.71 -10.33
CA LEU A 73 8.80 10.67 -10.46
C LEU A 73 9.12 10.02 -9.12
N VAL A 74 9.18 10.81 -8.06
CA VAL A 74 9.56 10.34 -6.73
C VAL A 74 8.47 10.68 -5.73
N TRP A 75 8.13 9.73 -4.89
CA TRP A 75 7.24 9.95 -3.76
C TRP A 75 7.91 9.53 -2.45
N LEU A 76 7.60 10.27 -1.39
CA LEU A 76 7.87 9.93 0.00
C LEU A 76 6.55 9.95 0.75
N ASP A 77 6.35 9.02 1.66
CA ASP A 77 5.11 8.92 2.41
C ASP A 77 5.38 8.52 3.87
N ALA A 78 4.67 9.16 4.78
CA ALA A 78 4.64 8.82 6.19
C ALA A 78 3.22 8.43 6.60
N GLN A 79 3.08 7.40 7.41
CA GLN A 79 1.78 6.92 7.87
C GLN A 79 1.77 6.78 9.39
N LEU A 80 0.62 7.11 9.98
CA LEU A 80 0.32 6.92 11.39
C LEU A 80 -1.05 6.28 11.52
N GLY A 81 -1.15 5.17 12.22
CA GLY A 81 -2.40 4.44 12.33
C GLY A 81 -2.41 3.37 13.40
N ALA A 82 -3.21 2.36 13.17
CA ALA A 82 -3.32 1.19 14.04
C ALA A 82 -3.41 -0.08 13.22
N SER A 83 -2.94 -1.18 13.80
CA SER A 83 -3.04 -2.51 13.23
C SER A 83 -3.51 -3.53 14.25
N TYR A 84 -4.12 -4.58 13.74
CA TYR A 84 -4.52 -5.77 14.47
C TYR A 84 -3.94 -6.99 13.77
N ILE A 85 -3.39 -7.91 14.58
CA ILE A 85 -2.81 -9.17 14.10
C ILE A 85 -3.49 -10.34 14.79
N ASP A 86 -3.74 -11.41 14.05
CA ASP A 86 -4.22 -12.69 14.59
C ASP A 86 -3.49 -13.86 13.90
N MET A 87 -2.62 -14.52 14.67
CA MET A 87 -1.80 -15.65 14.21
C MET A 87 -2.54 -16.98 14.23
N ARG A 88 -3.75 -17.06 14.82
CA ARG A 88 -4.55 -18.28 14.86
C ARG A 88 -5.45 -18.47 13.65
N GLN A 89 -5.62 -17.47 12.82
CA GLN A 89 -6.57 -17.49 11.71
C GLN A 89 -6.26 -18.58 10.68
N LEU A 90 -4.98 -18.89 10.44
CA LEU A 90 -4.53 -19.77 9.37
C LEU A 90 -3.84 -21.05 9.86
N SER A 91 -3.36 -21.07 11.09
CA SER A 91 -2.71 -22.25 11.67
C SER A 91 -2.90 -22.34 13.18
N SER A 92 -2.65 -23.51 13.77
CA SER A 92 -2.51 -23.63 15.21
C SER A 92 -1.30 -22.83 15.68
N ASP A 93 -1.42 -22.21 16.85
CA ASP A 93 -0.33 -21.44 17.45
C ASP A 93 0.88 -22.34 17.80
N ALA A 94 1.85 -22.35 16.91
CA ALA A 94 3.11 -23.06 17.10
C ALA A 94 4.26 -22.15 17.53
N LEU A 95 4.00 -20.82 17.71
CA LEU A 95 5.00 -19.86 18.10
C LEU A 95 5.22 -19.79 19.61
N SER A 96 4.40 -20.47 20.40
CA SER A 96 4.42 -20.41 21.86
C SER A 96 4.23 -18.98 22.41
N ILE A 97 3.40 -18.18 21.74
CA ILE A 97 3.02 -16.84 22.19
C ILE A 97 1.76 -16.96 23.05
N GLU A 98 1.77 -16.43 24.25
CA GLU A 98 0.63 -16.45 25.18
C GLU A 98 -0.59 -15.74 24.61
N LYS A 99 -0.38 -14.66 23.83
CA LYS A 99 -1.43 -13.90 23.14
C LYS A 99 -1.16 -13.85 21.64
N PRO A 100 -1.73 -14.79 20.87
CA PRO A 100 -1.51 -14.84 19.42
C PRO A 100 -2.21 -13.71 18.66
N SER A 101 -3.12 -12.98 19.29
CA SER A 101 -3.77 -11.80 18.73
C SER A 101 -3.40 -10.54 19.51
N ALA A 102 -3.08 -9.47 18.80
CA ALA A 102 -2.67 -8.20 19.38
C ALA A 102 -3.10 -7.03 18.51
N ALA A 103 -3.35 -5.89 19.13
CA ALA A 103 -3.58 -4.63 18.43
C ALA A 103 -2.68 -3.56 18.99
N GLY A 104 -2.40 -2.52 18.19
CA GLY A 104 -1.60 -1.41 18.65
C GLY A 104 -1.39 -0.33 17.59
N PRO A 105 -0.76 0.79 17.96
CA PRO A 105 -0.39 1.83 17.03
C PRO A 105 0.67 1.35 16.03
N MET A 106 0.63 1.97 14.85
CA MET A 106 1.53 1.69 13.75
C MET A 106 2.04 2.98 13.17
N VAL A 107 3.33 3.01 12.84
CA VAL A 107 3.96 4.06 12.05
C VAL A 107 4.68 3.44 10.87
N SER A 108 4.70 4.14 9.72
CA SER A 108 5.49 3.68 8.58
C SER A 108 6.05 4.85 7.78
N LEU A 109 7.16 4.56 7.09
CA LEU A 109 7.79 5.46 6.14
C LEU A 109 8.00 4.70 4.83
N GLY A 110 7.62 5.31 3.72
CA GLY A 110 7.76 4.75 2.39
C GLY A 110 8.44 5.74 1.44
N ALA A 111 9.11 5.19 0.44
CA ALA A 111 9.70 5.95 -0.65
C ALA A 111 9.65 5.12 -1.93
N GLY A 112 9.51 5.80 -3.08
CA GLY A 112 9.47 5.08 -4.34
C GLY A 112 9.39 5.98 -5.56
N LEU A 113 9.18 5.31 -6.68
CA LEU A 113 9.04 5.91 -7.99
C LEU A 113 7.61 5.77 -8.48
N ARG A 114 7.17 6.74 -9.26
CA ARG A 114 5.89 6.72 -9.95
C ARG A 114 6.11 6.91 -11.45
N PHE A 115 5.50 6.04 -12.23
CA PHE A 115 5.49 6.09 -13.70
C PHE A 115 4.03 6.21 -14.15
N VAL A 116 3.57 7.44 -14.32
CA VAL A 116 2.17 7.76 -14.66
C VAL A 116 1.20 7.22 -13.58
N ILE A 117 0.70 6.01 -13.76
CA ILE A 117 -0.22 5.34 -12.81
C ILE A 117 0.47 4.24 -12.01
N LEU A 118 1.60 3.73 -12.47
CA LEU A 118 2.34 2.66 -11.80
C LEU A 118 3.24 3.24 -10.71
N THR A 119 3.18 2.66 -9.51
CA THR A 119 4.06 3.01 -8.39
C THR A 119 4.88 1.80 -7.99
N LEU A 120 6.17 2.03 -7.74
CA LEU A 120 7.11 1.05 -7.21
C LEU A 120 7.84 1.67 -6.02
N GLY A 121 7.97 0.95 -4.91
CA GLY A 121 8.61 1.52 -3.74
C GLY A 121 9.04 0.51 -2.70
N VAL A 122 9.54 1.05 -1.60
CA VAL A 122 9.88 0.31 -0.38
C VAL A 122 9.24 1.01 0.81
N ARG A 123 8.87 0.24 1.82
CA ARG A 123 8.27 0.74 3.06
C ARG A 123 8.81 0.04 4.28
N ALA A 124 9.21 0.81 5.27
CA ALA A 124 9.47 0.32 6.62
C ALA A 124 8.24 0.62 7.49
N LYS A 125 7.72 -0.39 8.18
CA LYS A 125 6.55 -0.30 9.05
C LYS A 125 6.93 -0.80 10.45
N TYR A 126 6.57 -0.06 11.48
CA TYR A 126 6.72 -0.44 12.88
C TYR A 126 5.35 -0.53 13.54
N ASN A 127 5.07 -1.66 14.16
CA ASN A 127 3.85 -1.95 14.88
C ASN A 127 4.19 -2.14 16.37
N ALA A 128 3.70 -1.25 17.23
CA ALA A 128 3.80 -1.36 18.69
C ALA A 128 2.55 -2.07 19.21
N LEU A 129 2.50 -3.38 19.06
CA LEU A 129 1.35 -4.19 19.44
C LEU A 129 1.34 -4.44 20.96
N SER A 130 0.16 -4.71 21.50
CA SER A 130 -0.03 -4.92 22.94
C SER A 130 0.74 -6.13 23.52
N ALA A 131 1.11 -7.09 22.66
CA ALA A 131 1.83 -8.30 23.06
C ALA A 131 3.32 -8.28 22.66
N PHE A 132 3.67 -7.59 21.58
CA PHE A 132 5.05 -7.52 21.06
C PHE A 132 5.20 -6.37 20.08
N ASN A 133 6.43 -6.00 19.77
CA ASN A 133 6.76 -5.03 18.73
C ASN A 133 7.19 -5.74 17.46
N MET A 134 6.72 -5.27 16.30
CA MET A 134 7.03 -5.90 15.02
C MET A 134 7.47 -4.86 14.00
N TRP A 135 8.58 -5.14 13.35
CA TRP A 135 9.07 -4.42 12.19
C TRP A 135 8.75 -5.18 10.91
N GLN A 136 8.41 -4.44 9.85
CA GLN A 136 8.24 -4.98 8.52
C GLN A 136 8.99 -4.11 7.52
N LEU A 137 9.71 -4.75 6.60
CA LEU A 137 10.36 -4.10 5.47
C LEU A 137 9.78 -4.69 4.19
N ASN A 138 9.07 -3.88 3.43
CA ASN A 138 8.27 -4.30 2.29
C ASN A 138 8.74 -3.63 1.00
N GLY A 139 8.74 -4.38 -0.11
CA GLY A 139 8.66 -3.83 -1.44
C GLY A 139 7.20 -3.64 -1.84
N GLU A 140 6.87 -2.55 -2.51
CA GLU A 140 5.51 -2.16 -2.89
C GLU A 140 5.41 -2.01 -4.40
N LEU A 141 4.30 -2.49 -4.96
CA LEU A 141 3.89 -2.29 -6.34
C LEU A 141 2.43 -1.88 -6.35
N GLY A 142 2.08 -0.79 -7.01
CA GLY A 142 0.70 -0.31 -7.00
C GLY A 142 0.32 0.48 -8.24
N PHE A 143 -0.98 0.71 -8.34
CA PHE A 143 -1.59 1.58 -9.33
C PHE A 143 -2.22 2.77 -8.61
N LYS A 144 -1.84 3.97 -9.02
CA LYS A 144 -2.35 5.23 -8.50
C LYS A 144 -3.16 5.91 -9.59
N ILE A 145 -4.48 5.90 -9.42
CA ILE A 145 -5.44 6.40 -10.41
C ILE A 145 -5.83 7.81 -10.01
N PRO A 146 -5.46 8.85 -10.80
CA PRO A 146 -5.80 10.23 -10.52
C PRO A 146 -7.27 10.52 -10.88
N ILE A 147 -8.01 11.13 -9.96
CA ILE A 147 -9.39 11.59 -10.12
C ILE A 147 -9.46 13.04 -9.62
N GLY A 148 -9.16 13.99 -10.49
CA GLY A 148 -9.02 15.39 -10.10
C GLY A 148 -7.91 15.58 -9.05
N LYS A 149 -8.24 16.11 -7.86
CA LYS A 149 -7.30 16.29 -6.76
C LYS A 149 -7.13 15.07 -5.85
N VAL A 150 -7.78 13.96 -6.17
CA VAL A 150 -7.73 12.72 -5.39
C VAL A 150 -7.04 11.65 -6.20
N ASP A 151 -6.11 10.93 -5.57
CA ASP A 151 -5.56 9.71 -6.13
C ASP A 151 -6.14 8.51 -5.36
N PHE A 152 -6.65 7.53 -6.10
CA PHE A 152 -7.00 6.23 -5.58
C PHE A 152 -5.86 5.26 -5.81
N LEU A 153 -5.34 4.65 -4.74
CA LEU A 153 -4.25 3.67 -4.80
C LEU A 153 -4.79 2.27 -4.52
N ILE A 154 -4.44 1.36 -5.40
CA ILE A 154 -4.53 -0.09 -5.18
C ILE A 154 -3.12 -0.64 -5.32
N GLY A 155 -2.63 -1.36 -4.32
CA GLY A 155 -1.28 -1.90 -4.32
C GLY A 155 -1.22 -3.31 -3.74
N ALA A 156 -0.10 -3.95 -4.04
CA ALA A 156 0.35 -5.16 -3.37
C ALA A 156 1.75 -4.91 -2.81
N HIS A 157 2.02 -5.53 -1.69
CA HIS A 157 3.34 -5.48 -1.10
C HIS A 157 3.76 -6.86 -0.60
N GLY A 158 5.07 -7.03 -0.43
CA GLY A 158 5.63 -8.22 0.16
C GLY A 158 6.99 -7.92 0.74
N GLY A 159 7.35 -8.64 1.79
CA GLY A 159 8.58 -8.33 2.47
C GLY A 159 8.90 -9.26 3.62
N TYR A 160 9.66 -8.72 4.54
CA TYR A 160 10.18 -9.42 5.69
C TYR A 160 9.71 -8.79 6.99
N SER A 161 9.21 -9.64 7.91
CA SER A 161 8.74 -9.25 9.24
C SER A 161 9.64 -9.83 10.31
N PHE A 162 9.93 -9.05 11.35
CA PHE A 162 10.66 -9.51 12.52
C PHE A 162 10.13 -8.86 13.79
N VAL A 163 10.05 -9.67 14.84
CA VAL A 163 9.61 -9.25 16.16
C VAL A 163 10.83 -8.73 16.93
N GLY A 164 10.78 -7.47 17.37
CA GLY A 164 11.93 -6.81 18.00
C GLY A 164 12.08 -7.14 19.47
N SER A 165 11.03 -6.98 20.24
CA SER A 165 11.01 -7.33 21.68
C SER A 165 9.64 -7.87 22.03
N ILE A 166 9.59 -8.98 22.72
CA ILE A 166 8.40 -9.47 23.38
C ILE A 166 8.35 -8.74 24.71
N GLY A 167 7.30 -7.97 24.97
CA GLY A 167 7.15 -7.21 26.22
C GLY A 167 7.23 -8.13 27.45
N GLU A 168 7.74 -7.61 28.56
CA GLU A 168 7.99 -8.32 29.83
C GLU A 168 6.78 -9.03 30.48
N GLY A 169 5.67 -9.20 29.81
CA GLY A 169 4.49 -9.90 30.30
C GLY A 169 4.07 -11.10 29.49
N THR A 170 4.81 -11.42 28.41
CA THR A 170 4.44 -12.50 27.46
C THR A 170 5.34 -13.72 27.49
N ALA A 171 6.50 -13.63 28.14
CA ALA A 171 7.21 -14.84 28.54
C ALA A 171 6.44 -15.45 29.72
N ALA A 172 5.92 -16.67 29.56
CA ALA A 172 5.32 -17.40 30.68
C ALA A 172 6.35 -17.46 31.81
N THR A 173 6.24 -16.54 32.76
CA THR A 173 6.94 -16.62 34.02
C THR A 173 6.34 -17.76 34.83
N ASN A 174 6.75 -18.97 34.52
CA ASN A 174 6.69 -20.01 35.51
C ASN A 174 7.59 -19.55 36.65
N SER A 175 6.94 -19.10 37.72
CA SER A 175 7.51 -18.62 38.96
C SER A 175 8.65 -19.50 39.44
N GLY A 176 9.86 -18.98 39.41
CA GLY A 176 11.00 -19.60 40.05
C GLY A 176 12.28 -19.46 39.26
N ASN A 177 13.03 -18.38 39.51
CA ASN A 177 14.49 -18.24 39.27
C ASN A 177 15.04 -18.76 37.92
N THR A 178 14.37 -18.54 36.81
CA THR A 178 14.97 -18.74 35.51
C THR A 178 15.67 -17.43 35.13
N PRO A 179 16.99 -17.41 34.86
CA PRO A 179 17.63 -16.24 34.33
C PRO A 179 16.95 -15.90 32.99
N THR A 180 16.27 -14.78 32.95
CA THR A 180 15.75 -14.20 31.72
C THR A 180 16.94 -13.77 30.86
N ASN A 181 17.38 -14.65 29.97
CA ASN A 181 18.18 -14.19 28.85
C ASN A 181 17.28 -13.31 28.01
N ASP A 182 17.50 -12.01 28.05
CA ASP A 182 16.87 -10.99 27.20
C ASP A 182 17.16 -11.17 25.70
N ASP A 183 17.90 -12.19 25.31
CA ASP A 183 18.06 -12.63 23.91
C ASP A 183 16.81 -13.38 23.42
N ALA A 184 15.74 -12.72 23.63
CA ALA A 184 14.38 -12.94 23.24
C ALA A 184 14.21 -13.79 21.97
N VAL A 185 13.28 -14.63 22.05
CA VAL A 185 12.67 -15.43 20.98
C VAL A 185 12.70 -14.67 19.64
N LYS A 186 13.62 -15.05 18.75
CA LYS A 186 13.83 -14.43 17.45
C LYS A 186 12.74 -14.87 16.47
N ILE A 187 11.57 -14.21 16.52
CA ILE A 187 10.49 -14.49 15.57
C ILE A 187 10.70 -13.63 14.32
N ARG A 188 10.70 -14.26 13.17
CA ARG A 188 10.90 -13.61 11.87
C ARG A 188 10.20 -14.37 10.76
N GLY A 189 9.95 -13.70 9.65
CA GLY A 189 9.33 -14.37 8.51
C GLY A 189 8.99 -13.44 7.38
N PHE A 190 8.11 -13.90 6.50
CA PHE A 190 7.67 -13.15 5.33
C PHE A 190 6.26 -12.63 5.54
N ASN A 191 5.96 -11.55 4.86
CA ASN A 191 4.61 -11.06 4.69
C ASN A 191 4.29 -10.82 3.22
N ALA A 192 3.03 -10.86 2.88
CA ALA A 192 2.49 -10.43 1.59
C ALA A 192 1.10 -9.86 1.81
N GLY A 193 0.79 -8.75 1.18
CA GLY A 193 -0.47 -8.06 1.43
C GLY A 193 -0.94 -7.16 0.31
N LEU A 194 -2.09 -6.54 0.55
CA LEU A 194 -2.72 -5.59 -0.33
C LEU A 194 -2.94 -4.26 0.40
N ASP A 195 -2.85 -3.17 -0.36
CA ASP A 195 -3.07 -1.81 0.09
C ASP A 195 -4.17 -1.15 -0.72
N LEU A 196 -5.02 -0.40 -0.03
CA LEU A 196 -5.99 0.53 -0.60
C LEU A 196 -5.80 1.88 0.05
N ALA A 197 -5.72 2.95 -0.74
CA ALA A 197 -5.63 4.29 -0.17
C ALA A 197 -6.29 5.35 -1.04
N LEU A 198 -6.64 6.46 -0.39
CA LEU A 198 -7.10 7.69 -1.01
C LEU A 198 -6.18 8.81 -0.53
N ASP A 199 -5.54 9.50 -1.46
CA ASP A 199 -4.67 10.64 -1.20
C ASP A 199 -5.27 11.89 -1.82
N TYR A 200 -5.54 12.94 -1.03
CA TYR A 200 -6.00 14.25 -1.48
C TYR A 200 -4.81 15.21 -1.58
N TYR A 201 -4.60 15.81 -2.73
CA TYR A 201 -3.53 16.76 -2.98
C TYR A 201 -3.95 18.16 -2.54
N ILE A 202 -3.32 18.65 -1.48
CA ILE A 202 -3.46 20.04 -1.02
C ILE A 202 -2.68 20.96 -1.95
N THR A 203 -1.48 20.51 -2.36
CA THR A 203 -0.64 21.14 -3.38
C THR A 203 -0.12 20.08 -4.32
N PRO A 204 0.49 20.41 -5.48
CA PRO A 204 1.13 19.41 -6.34
C PRO A 204 2.23 18.58 -5.64
N VAL A 205 2.83 19.12 -4.58
CA VAL A 205 3.95 18.49 -3.85
C VAL A 205 3.48 17.77 -2.58
N PHE A 206 2.32 18.13 -2.02
CA PHE A 206 1.88 17.65 -0.72
C PHE A 206 0.47 17.06 -0.77
N SER A 207 0.33 15.84 -0.25
CA SER A 207 -0.96 15.17 -0.09
C SER A 207 -1.21 14.72 1.35
N ILE A 208 -2.49 14.62 1.69
CA ILE A 208 -2.99 13.98 2.91
C ILE A 208 -3.99 12.90 2.51
N GLY A 209 -3.96 11.77 3.18
CA GLY A 209 -4.81 10.66 2.80
C GLY A 209 -5.13 9.71 3.93
N ALA A 210 -5.84 8.66 3.58
CA ALA A 210 -6.11 7.53 4.45
C ALA A 210 -5.91 6.23 3.66
N GLY A 211 -5.43 5.20 4.34
CA GLY A 211 -5.20 3.91 3.74
C GLY A 211 -5.60 2.77 4.65
N PHE A 212 -5.88 1.64 4.03
CA PHE A 212 -6.12 0.35 4.66
C PHE A 212 -5.20 -0.68 4.05
N PHE A 213 -4.78 -1.64 4.86
CA PHE A 213 -3.96 -2.76 4.39
C PHE A 213 -4.40 -4.07 5.03
N GLY A 214 -4.07 -5.16 4.36
CA GLY A 214 -4.26 -6.51 4.87
C GLY A 214 -3.09 -7.38 4.45
N ASP A 215 -2.43 -8.02 5.43
CA ASP A 215 -1.23 -8.82 5.25
C ASP A 215 -1.48 -10.27 5.66
N PHE A 216 -0.98 -11.20 4.88
CA PHE A 216 -0.70 -12.56 5.29
C PHE A 216 0.70 -12.62 5.88
N LEU A 217 0.81 -13.19 7.07
CA LEU A 217 2.07 -13.33 7.81
C LEU A 217 2.46 -14.80 7.89
N PHE A 218 3.72 -15.09 7.59
CA PHE A 218 4.33 -16.41 7.71
C PHE A 218 5.55 -16.26 8.62
N LEU A 219 5.36 -16.52 9.91
CA LEU A 219 6.37 -16.31 10.93
C LEU A 219 6.98 -17.63 11.38
N ASN A 220 8.27 -17.60 11.63
CA ASN A 220 9.05 -18.71 12.15
C ASN A 220 9.81 -18.30 13.40
N ARG A 221 9.80 -19.15 14.40
CA ARG A 221 10.61 -19.06 15.62
C ARG A 221 11.63 -20.22 15.60
N PRO A 222 12.94 -19.96 15.57
CA PRO A 222 13.92 -21.00 15.80
C PRO A 222 13.80 -21.56 17.24
N PRO A 223 14.36 -22.74 17.52
CA PRO A 223 14.51 -23.20 18.90
C PRO A 223 15.22 -22.14 19.73
N VAL A 224 14.80 -21.97 20.99
CA VAL A 224 15.46 -21.06 21.91
C VAL A 224 16.78 -21.68 22.41
N ASP A 225 17.82 -20.88 22.52
CA ASP A 225 19.10 -21.35 23.06
C ASP A 225 18.94 -21.79 24.51
N LYS A 226 19.47 -22.94 24.87
CA LYS A 226 19.40 -23.45 26.25
C LYS A 226 20.23 -22.56 27.17
N PRO A 227 19.73 -22.17 28.36
CA PRO A 227 20.49 -21.40 29.32
C PRO A 227 21.77 -22.15 29.71
N ALA A 228 22.86 -21.42 29.86
CA ALA A 228 24.12 -21.98 30.36
C ALA A 228 24.09 -22.17 31.89
N GLY A 229 24.82 -23.18 32.41
CA GLY A 229 24.99 -23.37 33.85
C GLY A 229 23.81 -24.03 34.58
N LEU A 230 22.97 -24.74 33.86
CA LEU A 230 21.83 -25.49 34.43
C LEU A 230 22.30 -26.65 35.29
N THR A 231 21.62 -26.90 36.43
CA THR A 231 21.72 -28.13 37.18
C THR A 231 21.14 -29.33 36.40
N PRO A 232 21.50 -30.60 36.70
CA PRO A 232 20.97 -31.77 36.01
C PRO A 232 19.45 -31.82 36.01
N ASP A 233 18.77 -31.44 37.09
CA ASP A 233 17.32 -31.41 37.20
C ASP A 233 16.68 -30.31 36.32
N GLN A 234 17.31 -29.12 36.28
CA GLN A 234 16.90 -28.02 35.41
C GLN A 234 17.11 -28.38 33.93
N GLN A 235 18.20 -29.07 33.64
CA GLN A 235 18.50 -29.54 32.30
C GLN A 235 17.44 -30.53 31.80
N ALA A 236 16.99 -31.45 32.64
CA ALA A 236 15.92 -32.40 32.31
C ALA A 236 14.61 -31.67 32.02
N LEU A 237 14.26 -30.58 32.72
CA LEU A 237 13.09 -29.76 32.48
C LEU A 237 13.20 -28.99 31.14
N VAL A 238 14.36 -28.39 30.87
CA VAL A 238 14.61 -27.67 29.62
C VAL A 238 14.62 -28.65 28.44
N ASP A 239 15.17 -29.85 28.63
CA ASP A 239 15.17 -30.90 27.59
C ASP A 239 13.79 -31.50 27.33
N ALA A 240 12.84 -31.37 28.25
CA ALA A 240 11.46 -31.77 28.06
C ALA A 240 10.58 -30.66 27.43
N ASP A 241 11.02 -29.43 27.42
CA ASP A 241 10.24 -28.29 26.91
C ASP A 241 10.40 -28.14 25.38
N PRO A 242 9.30 -28.25 24.60
CA PRO A 242 9.32 -28.08 23.15
C PRO A 242 9.88 -26.73 22.69
N LEU A 243 9.84 -25.69 23.52
CA LEU A 243 10.36 -24.35 23.23
C LEU A 243 11.85 -24.38 22.87
N TYR A 244 12.63 -25.24 23.56
CA TYR A 244 14.09 -25.37 23.38
C TYR A 244 14.49 -26.41 22.33
N GLN A 245 13.55 -27.27 21.91
CA GLN A 245 13.86 -28.37 21.00
C GLN A 245 13.34 -28.17 19.57
N GLN A 246 12.25 -27.42 19.43
CA GLN A 246 11.55 -27.34 18.15
C GLN A 246 11.42 -25.89 17.67
N SER A 247 11.57 -25.72 16.35
CA SER A 247 11.15 -24.49 15.71
C SER A 247 9.62 -24.42 15.66
N GLY A 248 9.06 -23.23 15.88
CA GLY A 248 7.65 -22.97 15.69
C GLY A 248 7.41 -22.22 14.37
N THR A 249 6.35 -22.58 13.65
CA THR A 249 5.91 -21.85 12.46
C THR A 249 4.43 -21.51 12.62
N SER A 250 4.05 -20.31 12.24
CA SER A 250 2.65 -19.90 12.23
C SER A 250 2.35 -19.01 11.05
N ALA A 251 1.13 -19.13 10.53
CA ALA A 251 0.57 -18.22 9.57
C ALA A 251 -0.57 -17.43 10.21
N GLY A 252 -0.68 -16.17 9.86
CA GLY A 252 -1.69 -15.29 10.44
C GLY A 252 -2.12 -14.19 9.49
N LEU A 253 -3.03 -13.38 9.99
CA LEU A 253 -3.55 -12.20 9.30
C LEU A 253 -3.22 -10.94 10.10
N GLN A 254 -2.84 -9.88 9.40
CA GLN A 254 -2.77 -8.54 9.93
C GLN A 254 -3.66 -7.64 9.11
N VAL A 255 -4.39 -6.76 9.75
CA VAL A 255 -5.17 -5.71 9.10
C VAL A 255 -4.91 -4.39 9.80
N GLY A 256 -4.99 -3.30 9.07
CA GLY A 256 -4.80 -2.00 9.67
C GLY A 256 -5.29 -0.85 8.81
N GLY A 257 -5.34 0.33 9.44
CA GLY A 257 -5.67 1.58 8.78
C GLY A 257 -4.79 2.70 9.29
N ALA A 258 -4.49 3.66 8.42
CA ALA A 258 -3.60 4.77 8.73
C ALA A 258 -4.00 6.05 8.02
N LEU A 259 -3.69 7.17 8.65
CA LEU A 259 -3.57 8.47 7.99
C LEU A 259 -2.22 8.52 7.26
N ARG A 260 -2.21 9.17 6.11
CA ARG A 260 -1.06 9.27 5.21
C ARG A 260 -0.70 10.72 4.97
N LEU A 261 0.60 11.02 4.94
CA LEU A 261 1.16 12.29 4.52
C LEU A 261 2.16 12.00 3.40
N GLY A 262 1.92 12.56 2.23
CA GLY A 262 2.73 12.33 1.04
C GLY A 262 3.48 13.59 0.59
N LEU A 263 4.73 13.41 0.17
CA LEU A 263 5.53 14.38 -0.56
C LEU A 263 5.83 13.82 -1.95
N HIS A 264 5.60 14.63 -2.97
CA HIS A 264 5.65 14.23 -4.36
C HIS A 264 6.58 15.16 -5.13
N PHE A 265 7.55 14.59 -5.82
CA PHE A 265 8.53 15.34 -6.60
C PHE A 265 8.43 14.91 -8.05
N GLY A 266 8.15 15.87 -8.93
CA GLY A 266 8.10 15.70 -10.38
C GLY A 266 9.24 16.46 -11.07
N LEU A 267 9.39 16.18 -12.37
CA LEU A 267 10.26 16.94 -13.26
C LEU A 267 9.45 18.02 -13.97
#